data_01f4921f86e5beda05bf29d14e6b1d13
#
_entry.id   01f4921f86e5beda05bf29d14e6b1d13
#
_cell.length_a   1.000
_cell.length_b   1.000
_cell.length_c   1.000
_cell.angle_alpha   90.00
_cell.angle_beta   90.00
_cell.angle_gamma   90.00
#
_symmetry.space_group_name_H-M   'P 1'
#
loop_
_entity.id
_entity.type
_entity.pdbx_description
1 polymer ?
#
loop_
_entity_poly.entity_id
_entity_poly.type
_entity_poly.pdbx_seq_one_letter_code
_entity_poly.pdbx_strand_id
1 'polypeptide(L)'
;AVEKCDGRACGTKVIGIDKGYTEAFTDSDGQAHGEKFGSVLTDYSDKTAETNKQRNKLHALEKKHRKDGHIAKADRIKLHNLGRKKIDARREKTQGALRNIAFQAAHSVVDKAAVIVSEDLASPIAKKHQWKKFDRRMSSWAKGTLADAMDSVSTQRKAKHVLVNSAYTSQMDSTTGLLQGKRIGDKFYRENGDVLQADHNAALNVLARLDDNEISRFTPYSEVRQILFARSPAQLSVNRLELGAQARQPSADKS
;
A
#
# COMPACT_ATOMS: atom_id res chain seq x y z
N ALA A 1 -0.09 -6.66 27.96
CA ALA A 1 -0.58 -5.37 28.45
C ALA A 1 0.49 -4.33 28.12
N VAL A 2 0.17 -3.30 27.34
CA VAL A 2 1.07 -2.17 27.11
C VAL A 2 0.94 -1.27 28.32
N GLU A 3 2.03 -1.11 29.07
CA GLU A 3 2.07 -0.16 30.18
C GLU A 3 1.76 1.24 29.67
N LYS A 4 0.89 1.95 30.37
CA LYS A 4 0.53 3.33 30.05
C LYS A 4 1.75 4.20 30.28
N CYS A 5 2.44 4.59 29.20
CA CYS A 5 3.44 5.66 29.32
C CYS A 5 2.73 7.01 29.42
N ASP A 6 2.95 7.71 30.53
CA ASP A 6 2.42 9.06 30.76
C ASP A 6 3.20 10.16 29.99
N GLY A 7 3.95 9.80 28.95
CA GLY A 7 5.02 10.67 28.46
C GLY A 7 4.69 11.64 27.34
N ARG A 8 3.79 11.32 26.41
CA ARG A 8 3.56 12.21 25.24
C ARG A 8 2.09 12.17 24.83
N ALA A 9 1.40 13.29 25.03
CA ALA A 9 0.00 13.41 24.66
C ALA A 9 -0.20 13.32 23.14
N CYS A 10 -1.37 12.88 22.70
CA CYS A 10 -1.80 13.04 21.30
C CYS A 10 -2.17 14.48 21.01
N GLY A 11 -2.32 14.83 19.72
CA GLY A 11 -2.85 16.12 19.30
C GLY A 11 -4.36 16.26 19.53
N THR A 12 -4.98 17.21 18.85
CA THR A 12 -6.40 17.56 19.04
C THR A 12 -7.25 17.40 17.79
N LYS A 13 -6.63 17.24 16.61
CA LYS A 13 -7.32 17.18 15.32
C LYS A 13 -7.96 15.82 15.05
N VAL A 14 -8.91 15.80 14.10
CA VAL A 14 -9.36 14.59 13.40
C VAL A 14 -8.65 14.57 12.04
N ILE A 15 -7.88 13.54 11.75
CA ILE A 15 -7.02 13.46 10.56
C ILE A 15 -7.26 12.15 9.84
N GLY A 16 -7.51 12.21 8.52
CA GLY A 16 -7.48 11.07 7.62
C GLY A 16 -6.05 10.79 7.16
N ILE A 17 -5.69 9.52 7.03
CA ILE A 17 -4.38 9.11 6.49
C ILE A 17 -4.53 8.08 5.37
N ASP A 18 -3.77 8.28 4.30
CA ASP A 18 -3.50 7.28 3.28
C ASP A 18 -2.20 6.52 3.61
N LYS A 19 -2.21 5.20 3.45
CA LYS A 19 -1.04 4.32 3.69
C LYS A 19 -0.29 4.12 2.38
N GLY A 20 0.81 4.84 2.22
CA GLY A 20 1.62 4.86 1.00
C GLY A 20 2.74 3.81 0.96
N TYR A 21 3.40 3.75 -0.21
CA TYR A 21 4.62 2.96 -0.43
C TYR A 21 5.83 3.84 -0.68
N THR A 22 5.63 5.08 -1.03
CA THR A 22 6.68 6.10 -1.18
C THR A 22 6.97 6.71 0.18
N GLU A 23 5.94 7.23 0.81
CA GLU A 23 5.91 7.64 2.20
C GLU A 23 5.09 6.63 3.01
N ALA A 24 5.35 6.53 4.32
CA ALA A 24 4.59 5.61 5.18
C ALA A 24 3.11 6.02 5.30
N PHE A 25 2.89 7.33 5.51
CA PHE A 25 1.56 7.92 5.59
C PHE A 25 1.56 9.30 4.93
N THR A 26 0.46 9.64 4.25
CA THR A 26 0.12 11.00 3.85
C THR A 26 -1.14 11.40 4.59
N ASP A 27 -1.13 12.56 5.27
CA ASP A 27 -2.27 13.01 6.06
C ASP A 27 -3.20 13.97 5.28
N SER A 28 -4.40 14.18 5.80
CA SER A 28 -5.41 15.07 5.20
C SER A 28 -5.05 16.56 5.27
N ASP A 29 -3.99 16.95 6.01
CA ASP A 29 -3.41 18.28 5.93
C ASP A 29 -2.40 18.40 4.75
N GLY A 30 -2.14 17.30 4.01
CA GLY A 30 -1.20 17.23 2.89
C GLY A 30 0.26 16.97 3.30
N GLN A 31 0.51 16.64 4.56
CA GLN A 31 1.87 16.35 5.04
C GLN A 31 2.21 14.87 4.84
N ALA A 32 3.41 14.61 4.30
CA ALA A 32 3.99 13.27 4.21
C ALA A 32 4.76 12.92 5.48
N HIS A 33 4.65 11.65 5.89
CA HIS A 33 5.32 11.10 7.08
C HIS A 33 6.06 9.82 6.69
N GLY A 34 7.34 9.72 7.09
CA GLY A 34 8.16 8.54 6.79
C GLY A 34 8.65 8.49 5.35
N GLU A 35 9.11 9.59 4.78
CA GLU A 35 9.56 9.77 3.39
C GLU A 35 10.61 8.74 2.92
N LYS A 36 11.42 8.20 3.83
CA LYS A 36 12.44 7.18 3.51
C LYS A 36 11.86 5.76 3.34
N PHE A 37 10.58 5.56 3.62
CA PHE A 37 9.97 4.23 3.62
C PHE A 37 10.07 3.56 2.25
N GLY A 38 9.68 4.26 1.19
CA GLY A 38 9.69 3.74 -0.17
C GLY A 38 11.09 3.51 -0.73
N SER A 39 12.07 4.35 -0.41
CA SER A 39 13.46 4.15 -0.85
C SER A 39 14.05 2.88 -0.25
N VAL A 40 13.84 2.63 1.05
CA VAL A 40 14.30 1.41 1.74
C VAL A 40 13.62 0.15 1.16
N LEU A 41 12.30 0.22 0.89
CA LEU A 41 11.57 -0.88 0.23
C LEU A 41 12.09 -1.17 -1.18
N THR A 42 12.36 -0.12 -1.95
CA THR A 42 12.85 -0.22 -3.32
C THR A 42 14.22 -0.87 -3.35
N ASP A 43 15.16 -0.38 -2.55
CA ASP A 43 16.50 -0.92 -2.44
C ASP A 43 16.51 -2.39 -2.04
N TYR A 44 15.69 -2.76 -1.07
CA TYR A 44 15.54 -4.15 -0.65
C TYR A 44 14.96 -5.03 -1.75
N SER A 45 13.93 -4.57 -2.43
CA SER A 45 13.30 -5.28 -3.55
C SER A 45 14.28 -5.53 -4.70
N ASP A 46 15.03 -4.51 -5.09
CA ASP A 46 15.96 -4.58 -6.21
C ASP A 46 17.16 -5.49 -5.88
N LYS A 47 17.76 -5.34 -4.68
CA LYS A 47 18.82 -6.25 -4.18
C LYS A 47 18.34 -7.70 -4.05
N THR A 48 17.09 -7.91 -3.63
CA THR A 48 16.49 -9.23 -3.53
C THR A 48 16.27 -9.84 -4.91
N ALA A 49 15.81 -9.06 -5.89
CA ALA A 49 15.62 -9.53 -7.26
C ALA A 49 16.95 -9.97 -7.89
N GLU A 50 18.00 -9.17 -7.73
CA GLU A 50 19.34 -9.50 -8.23
C GLU A 50 19.91 -10.75 -7.56
N THR A 51 19.83 -10.81 -6.22
CA THR A 51 20.28 -11.98 -5.44
C THR A 51 19.54 -13.25 -5.92
N ASN A 52 18.21 -13.17 -6.11
CA ASN A 52 17.43 -14.32 -6.59
C ASN A 52 17.80 -14.72 -8.02
N LYS A 53 18.09 -13.77 -8.91
CA LYS A 53 18.59 -14.06 -10.26
C LYS A 53 19.89 -14.88 -10.24
N GLN A 54 20.84 -14.48 -9.40
CA GLN A 54 22.10 -15.21 -9.24
C GLN A 54 21.88 -16.59 -8.61
N ARG A 55 21.06 -16.67 -7.56
CA ARG A 55 20.73 -17.95 -6.91
C ARG A 55 20.04 -18.93 -7.82
N ASN A 56 19.14 -18.46 -8.69
CA ASN A 56 18.47 -19.32 -9.67
C ASN A 56 19.46 -19.96 -10.66
N LYS A 57 20.48 -19.20 -11.10
CA LYS A 57 21.58 -19.77 -11.92
C LYS A 57 22.34 -20.85 -11.18
N LEU A 58 22.68 -20.61 -9.89
CA LEU A 58 23.39 -21.58 -9.05
C LEU A 58 22.54 -22.83 -8.77
N HIS A 59 21.24 -22.66 -8.53
CA HIS A 59 20.32 -23.80 -8.41
C HIS A 59 20.24 -24.64 -9.69
N ALA A 60 20.19 -23.98 -10.85
CA ALA A 60 20.18 -24.68 -12.14
C ALA A 60 21.49 -25.46 -12.34
N LEU A 61 22.64 -24.85 -12.01
CA LEU A 61 23.96 -25.49 -12.10
C LEU A 61 24.10 -26.67 -11.12
N GLU A 62 23.65 -26.50 -9.86
CA GLU A 62 23.60 -27.58 -8.87
C GLU A 62 22.79 -28.77 -9.37
N LYS A 63 21.57 -28.51 -9.88
CA LYS A 63 20.72 -29.55 -10.46
C LYS A 63 21.35 -30.26 -11.65
N LYS A 64 22.02 -29.50 -12.54
CA LYS A 64 22.75 -30.07 -13.67
C LYS A 64 23.85 -31.02 -13.22
N HIS A 65 24.74 -30.55 -12.31
CA HIS A 65 25.82 -31.39 -11.78
C HIS A 65 25.32 -32.64 -11.07
N ARG A 66 24.19 -32.56 -10.37
CA ARG A 66 23.58 -33.71 -9.72
C ARG A 66 23.05 -34.73 -10.75
N LYS A 67 22.43 -34.24 -11.85
CA LYS A 67 21.96 -35.08 -12.95
C LYS A 67 23.12 -35.77 -13.70
N ASP A 68 24.23 -35.05 -13.88
CA ASP A 68 25.43 -35.55 -14.59
C ASP A 68 26.32 -36.43 -13.68
N GLY A 69 25.89 -36.80 -12.48
CA GLY A 69 26.63 -37.66 -11.53
C GLY A 69 27.74 -36.96 -10.77
N HIS A 70 27.94 -35.64 -10.93
CA HIS A 70 28.96 -34.86 -10.25
C HIS A 70 28.52 -34.42 -8.84
N ILE A 71 28.18 -35.36 -7.98
CA ILE A 71 27.54 -35.13 -6.67
C ILE A 71 28.37 -34.20 -5.78
N ALA A 72 29.66 -34.40 -5.66
CA ALA A 72 30.56 -33.57 -4.82
C ALA A 72 30.57 -32.09 -5.25
N LYS A 73 30.47 -31.81 -6.57
CA LYS A 73 30.36 -30.43 -7.08
C LYS A 73 29.00 -29.82 -6.74
N ALA A 74 27.91 -30.59 -6.91
CA ALA A 74 26.57 -30.15 -6.55
C ALA A 74 26.47 -29.80 -5.04
N ASP A 75 26.96 -30.67 -4.19
CA ASP A 75 26.94 -30.45 -2.74
C ASP A 75 27.79 -29.25 -2.30
N ARG A 76 28.93 -29.01 -2.95
CA ARG A 76 29.76 -27.82 -2.72
C ARG A 76 29.00 -26.54 -3.08
N ILE A 77 28.30 -26.48 -4.22
CA ILE A 77 27.46 -25.34 -4.62
C ILE A 77 26.37 -25.11 -3.57
N LYS A 78 25.66 -26.18 -3.17
CA LYS A 78 24.60 -26.10 -2.18
C LYS A 78 25.10 -25.56 -0.83
N LEU A 79 26.22 -26.11 -0.34
CA LEU A 79 26.77 -25.75 0.97
C LEU A 79 27.31 -24.32 1.01
N HIS A 80 28.09 -23.90 0.02
CA HIS A 80 28.84 -22.64 0.07
C HIS A 80 28.11 -21.47 -0.61
N ASN A 81 27.25 -21.73 -1.62
CA ASN A 81 26.67 -20.67 -2.43
C ASN A 81 25.16 -20.50 -2.25
N LEU A 82 24.45 -21.52 -1.77
CA LEU A 82 22.98 -21.48 -1.62
C LEU A 82 22.51 -21.31 -0.17
N GLY A 83 23.41 -21.00 0.75
CA GLY A 83 23.06 -20.67 2.13
C GLY A 83 22.13 -19.44 2.22
N ARG A 84 21.38 -19.34 3.31
CA ARG A 84 20.38 -18.27 3.51
C ARG A 84 20.81 -17.20 4.51
N LYS A 85 21.80 -17.45 5.35
CA LYS A 85 22.22 -16.59 6.46
C LYS A 85 22.33 -15.10 6.09
N LYS A 86 23.03 -14.79 4.96
CA LYS A 86 23.18 -13.39 4.50
C LYS A 86 21.87 -12.77 4.02
N ILE A 87 20.98 -13.57 3.43
CA ILE A 87 19.67 -13.13 2.94
C ILE A 87 18.77 -12.82 4.14
N ASP A 88 18.73 -13.73 5.11
CA ASP A 88 17.89 -13.60 6.29
C ASP A 88 18.35 -12.41 7.15
N ALA A 89 19.66 -12.24 7.39
CA ALA A 89 20.21 -11.07 8.08
C ALA A 89 19.87 -9.73 7.35
N ARG A 90 19.94 -9.71 6.02
CA ARG A 90 19.51 -8.53 5.24
C ARG A 90 18.02 -8.24 5.42
N ARG A 91 17.20 -9.29 5.37
CA ARG A 91 15.75 -9.18 5.59
C ARG A 91 15.45 -8.59 6.96
N GLU A 92 16.01 -9.14 8.02
CA GLU A 92 15.83 -8.67 9.40
C GLU A 92 16.25 -7.21 9.57
N LYS A 93 17.43 -6.84 9.04
CA LYS A 93 17.92 -5.45 9.08
C LYS A 93 16.94 -4.50 8.37
N THR A 94 16.42 -4.89 7.20
CA THR A 94 15.48 -4.05 6.44
C THR A 94 14.14 -3.96 7.15
N GLN A 95 13.64 -5.07 7.71
CA GLN A 95 12.41 -5.07 8.48
C GLN A 95 12.51 -4.15 9.70
N GLY A 96 13.63 -4.21 10.43
CA GLY A 96 13.89 -3.31 11.54
C GLY A 96 13.91 -1.83 11.14
N ALA A 97 14.59 -1.50 10.02
CA ALA A 97 14.63 -0.13 9.51
C ALA A 97 13.23 0.39 9.11
N LEU A 98 12.45 -0.41 8.38
CA LEU A 98 11.10 -0.04 7.97
C LEU A 98 10.14 0.08 9.15
N ARG A 99 10.26 -0.82 10.15
CA ARG A 99 9.50 -0.72 11.40
C ARG A 99 9.81 0.59 12.13
N ASN A 100 11.08 0.95 12.24
CA ASN A 100 11.49 2.22 12.87
C ASN A 100 10.90 3.43 12.15
N ILE A 101 10.98 3.47 10.81
CA ILE A 101 10.39 4.56 10.01
C ILE A 101 8.87 4.62 10.22
N ALA A 102 8.17 3.47 10.20
CA ALA A 102 6.73 3.41 10.39
C ALA A 102 6.29 3.92 11.76
N PHE A 103 7.01 3.54 12.83
CA PHE A 103 6.70 4.01 14.18
C PHE A 103 6.98 5.51 14.35
N GLN A 104 8.09 6.03 13.80
CA GLN A 104 8.38 7.47 13.81
C GLN A 104 7.29 8.25 13.05
N ALA A 105 6.87 7.76 11.88
CA ALA A 105 5.80 8.34 11.09
C ALA A 105 4.46 8.32 11.85
N ALA A 106 4.12 7.21 12.51
CA ALA A 106 2.92 7.11 13.33
C ALA A 106 2.94 8.11 14.51
N HIS A 107 4.08 8.25 15.19
CA HIS A 107 4.23 9.27 16.24
C HIS A 107 4.01 10.69 15.69
N SER A 108 4.55 11.01 14.50
CA SER A 108 4.37 12.31 13.86
C SER A 108 2.91 12.61 13.51
N VAL A 109 2.14 11.61 13.07
CA VAL A 109 0.69 11.75 12.84
C VAL A 109 -0.05 11.96 14.16
N VAL A 110 0.23 11.14 15.18
CA VAL A 110 -0.44 11.21 16.48
C VAL A 110 -0.10 12.50 17.25
N ASP A 111 1.04 13.15 16.96
CA ASP A 111 1.35 14.49 17.50
C ASP A 111 0.31 15.54 17.11
N LYS A 112 -0.35 15.35 15.96
CA LYS A 112 -1.35 16.29 15.42
C LYS A 112 -2.77 15.91 15.81
N ALA A 113 -3.05 14.60 15.97
CA ALA A 113 -4.41 14.05 15.98
C ALA A 113 -4.80 13.37 17.28
N ALA A 114 -6.03 13.65 17.75
CA ALA A 114 -6.74 12.86 18.76
C ALA A 114 -7.53 11.69 18.11
N VAL A 115 -7.97 11.88 16.86
CA VAL A 115 -8.66 10.85 16.08
C VAL A 115 -7.96 10.68 14.74
N ILE A 116 -7.53 9.47 14.45
CA ILE A 116 -6.90 9.10 13.20
C ILE A 116 -7.84 8.18 12.43
N VAL A 117 -8.15 8.53 11.18
CA VAL A 117 -8.98 7.73 10.28
C VAL A 117 -8.08 7.12 9.22
N SER A 118 -8.14 5.80 9.04
CA SER A 118 -7.36 5.12 8.01
C SER A 118 -8.15 4.04 7.31
N GLU A 119 -7.69 3.65 6.13
CA GLU A 119 -8.29 2.55 5.36
C GLU A 119 -8.14 1.21 6.07
N ASP A 120 -9.20 0.39 6.01
CA ASP A 120 -9.14 -1.03 6.33
C ASP A 120 -8.57 -1.81 5.13
N LEU A 121 -7.29 -2.16 5.22
CA LEU A 121 -6.58 -2.93 4.20
C LEU A 121 -6.49 -4.44 4.54
N ALA A 122 -7.28 -4.93 5.47
CA ALA A 122 -7.28 -6.34 5.88
C ALA A 122 -7.83 -7.26 4.77
N SER A 123 -8.72 -6.76 3.91
CA SER A 123 -9.23 -7.51 2.78
C SER A 123 -8.16 -7.73 1.71
N PRO A 124 -8.02 -8.97 1.18
CA PRO A 124 -7.07 -9.23 0.11
C PRO A 124 -7.45 -8.44 -1.14
N ILE A 125 -6.50 -7.66 -1.67
CA ILE A 125 -6.65 -6.99 -2.96
C ILE A 125 -6.78 -8.08 -4.03
N ALA A 126 -7.89 -8.08 -4.79
CA ALA A 126 -8.08 -8.99 -5.91
C ALA A 126 -6.84 -8.91 -6.83
N LYS A 127 -6.21 -10.08 -7.08
CA LYS A 127 -5.00 -10.20 -7.92
C LYS A 127 -5.35 -9.80 -9.35
N LYS A 128 -5.27 -8.51 -9.69
CA LYS A 128 -5.06 -8.08 -11.06
C LYS A 128 -3.57 -8.27 -11.35
N HIS A 129 -3.23 -8.81 -12.53
CA HIS A 129 -1.87 -8.99 -13.01
C HIS A 129 -1.04 -7.72 -12.84
N GLN A 130 -0.39 -7.60 -11.69
CA GLN A 130 0.50 -6.50 -11.39
C GLN A 130 1.94 -6.98 -11.63
N TRP A 131 2.80 -6.05 -11.99
CA TRP A 131 4.19 -6.35 -12.31
C TRP A 131 4.87 -6.95 -11.08
N LYS A 132 5.62 -8.06 -11.25
CA LYS A 132 6.34 -8.78 -10.17
C LYS A 132 7.17 -7.86 -9.25
N LYS A 133 7.59 -6.70 -9.75
CA LYS A 133 8.32 -5.67 -8.99
C LYS A 133 7.40 -4.96 -7.99
N PHE A 134 6.17 -4.67 -8.39
CA PHE A 134 5.15 -4.07 -7.55
C PHE A 134 4.71 -5.04 -6.46
N ASP A 135 4.41 -6.30 -6.80
CA ASP A 135 3.99 -7.31 -5.83
C ASP A 135 5.03 -7.55 -4.73
N ARG A 136 6.34 -7.45 -5.05
CA ARG A 136 7.41 -7.57 -4.05
C ARG A 136 7.45 -6.40 -3.08
N ARG A 137 7.14 -5.18 -3.54
CA ARG A 137 7.06 -3.99 -2.68
C ARG A 137 5.78 -3.99 -1.85
N MET A 138 4.68 -4.49 -2.44
CA MET A 138 3.35 -4.63 -1.83
C MET A 138 3.25 -5.82 -0.87
N SER A 139 4.37 -6.37 -0.40
CA SER A 139 4.34 -7.53 0.48
C SER A 139 3.46 -7.29 1.72
N SER A 140 2.70 -8.30 2.11
CA SER A 140 1.74 -8.23 3.23
C SER A 140 2.36 -7.73 4.53
N TRP A 141 3.66 -8.00 4.76
CA TRP A 141 4.35 -7.57 5.98
C TRP A 141 4.57 -6.04 6.05
N ALA A 142 4.78 -5.36 4.91
CA ALA A 142 4.94 -3.91 4.92
C ALA A 142 3.64 -3.21 5.32
N LYS A 143 2.50 -3.70 4.80
CA LYS A 143 1.16 -3.24 5.21
C LYS A 143 0.90 -3.51 6.68
N GLY A 144 1.20 -4.72 7.14
CA GLY A 144 1.08 -5.10 8.55
C GLY A 144 1.91 -4.19 9.45
N THR A 145 3.14 -3.87 9.06
CA THR A 145 4.02 -2.98 9.84
C THR A 145 3.45 -1.57 9.99
N LEU A 146 2.84 -1.00 8.93
CA LEU A 146 2.20 0.31 9.00
C LEU A 146 0.94 0.28 9.89
N ALA A 147 0.12 -0.75 9.78
CA ALA A 147 -1.07 -0.93 10.62
C ALA A 147 -0.67 -1.09 12.09
N ASP A 148 0.27 -1.99 12.39
CA ASP A 148 0.80 -2.21 13.74
C ASP A 148 1.37 -0.94 14.37
N ALA A 149 2.12 -0.15 13.60
CA ALA A 149 2.72 1.09 14.10
C ALA A 149 1.62 2.10 14.47
N MET A 150 0.62 2.28 13.61
CA MET A 150 -0.46 3.22 13.87
C MET A 150 -1.31 2.78 15.08
N ASP A 151 -1.73 1.52 15.12
CA ASP A 151 -2.52 0.98 16.24
C ASP A 151 -1.77 1.05 17.57
N SER A 152 -0.48 0.66 17.58
CA SER A 152 0.35 0.66 18.78
C SER A 152 0.55 2.07 19.32
N VAL A 153 0.92 3.02 18.45
CA VAL A 153 1.19 4.41 18.86
C VAL A 153 -0.11 5.13 19.27
N SER A 154 -1.21 4.92 18.55
CA SER A 154 -2.51 5.47 18.91
C SER A 154 -2.97 4.98 20.27
N THR A 155 -2.87 3.67 20.52
CA THR A 155 -3.23 3.05 21.82
C THR A 155 -2.34 3.59 22.94
N GLN A 156 -1.02 3.64 22.74
CA GLN A 156 -0.05 4.12 23.71
C GLN A 156 -0.32 5.57 24.12
N ARG A 157 -0.70 6.42 23.16
CA ARG A 157 -0.89 7.86 23.34
C ARG A 157 -2.36 8.24 23.55
N LYS A 158 -3.26 7.28 23.73
CA LYS A 158 -4.71 7.49 23.95
C LYS A 158 -5.41 8.24 22.82
N ALA A 159 -4.89 8.17 21.59
CA ALA A 159 -5.57 8.62 20.39
C ALA A 159 -6.55 7.54 19.89
N LYS A 160 -7.66 7.95 19.28
CA LYS A 160 -8.62 7.03 18.70
C LYS A 160 -8.20 6.68 17.25
N HIS A 161 -8.00 5.42 16.94
CA HIS A 161 -7.78 4.96 15.56
C HIS A 161 -9.05 4.34 15.02
N VAL A 162 -9.58 4.85 13.90
CA VAL A 162 -10.82 4.43 13.25
C VAL A 162 -10.50 3.88 11.87
N LEU A 163 -10.98 2.68 11.58
CA LEU A 163 -10.85 2.05 10.27
C LEU A 163 -12.11 2.26 9.44
N VAL A 164 -11.93 2.74 8.20
CA VAL A 164 -13.00 2.97 7.24
C VAL A 164 -12.84 2.12 5.98
N ASN A 165 -13.89 2.06 5.17
CA ASN A 165 -13.89 1.33 3.91
C ASN A 165 -12.91 1.94 2.90
N SER A 166 -12.00 1.13 2.36
CA SER A 166 -10.95 1.53 1.42
C SER A 166 -11.42 1.60 -0.05
N ALA A 167 -12.66 1.20 -0.34
CA ALA A 167 -13.13 1.14 -1.71
C ALA A 167 -13.23 2.53 -2.34
N TYR A 168 -12.53 2.71 -3.47
CA TYR A 168 -12.53 3.92 -4.30
C TYR A 168 -11.94 5.19 -3.68
N THR A 169 -11.40 5.17 -2.47
CA THR A 169 -10.80 6.34 -1.82
C THR A 169 -9.73 7.03 -2.67
N SER A 170 -8.92 6.28 -3.40
CA SER A 170 -7.90 6.80 -4.32
C SER A 170 -8.43 7.22 -5.70
N GLN A 171 -9.72 6.99 -6.00
CA GLN A 171 -10.34 7.24 -7.30
C GLN A 171 -11.40 8.34 -7.27
N MET A 172 -11.83 8.74 -6.07
CA MET A 172 -12.80 9.82 -5.86
C MET A 172 -12.11 11.18 -5.84
N ASP A 173 -12.78 12.20 -6.34
CA ASP A 173 -12.38 13.59 -6.07
C ASP A 173 -12.80 13.98 -4.66
N SER A 174 -11.84 14.35 -3.83
CA SER A 174 -12.09 14.70 -2.43
C SER A 174 -12.92 15.96 -2.22
N THR A 175 -13.09 16.80 -3.24
CA THR A 175 -13.92 18.02 -3.16
C THR A 175 -15.38 17.72 -3.38
N THR A 176 -15.67 16.81 -4.32
CA THR A 176 -17.05 16.47 -4.69
C THR A 176 -17.58 15.21 -4.01
N GLY A 177 -16.67 14.34 -3.51
CA GLY A 177 -17.02 13.01 -3.00
C GLY A 177 -17.51 12.04 -4.07
N LEU A 178 -17.28 12.35 -5.35
CA LEU A 178 -17.77 11.59 -6.50
C LEU A 178 -16.64 10.87 -7.23
N LEU A 179 -16.98 9.84 -8.02
CA LEU A 179 -16.06 9.15 -8.92
C LEU A 179 -15.78 10.01 -10.17
N GLN A 180 -15.14 11.15 -9.95
CA GLN A 180 -14.78 12.15 -10.94
C GLN A 180 -13.28 12.34 -10.98
N GLY A 181 -12.74 12.77 -12.13
CA GLY A 181 -11.33 12.98 -12.30
C GLY A 181 -10.54 11.69 -12.57
N LYS A 182 -9.21 11.80 -12.58
CA LYS A 182 -8.31 10.70 -12.93
C LYS A 182 -7.00 10.74 -12.17
N ARG A 183 -6.62 9.62 -11.53
CA ARG A 183 -5.29 9.44 -10.96
C ARG A 183 -4.30 8.98 -12.04
N ILE A 184 -3.17 9.71 -12.17
CA ILE A 184 -2.05 9.34 -13.04
C ILE A 184 -0.76 9.47 -12.21
N GLY A 185 -0.19 8.35 -11.79
CA GLY A 185 0.96 8.32 -10.89
C GLY A 185 0.64 8.99 -9.55
N ASP A 186 1.44 9.98 -9.17
CA ASP A 186 1.32 10.72 -7.92
C ASP A 186 0.41 11.96 -8.03
N LYS A 187 -0.28 12.14 -9.17
CA LYS A 187 -1.18 13.26 -9.43
C LYS A 187 -2.61 12.80 -9.61
N PHE A 188 -3.53 13.57 -9.05
CA PHE A 188 -4.97 13.44 -9.27
C PHE A 188 -5.47 14.66 -10.04
N TYR A 189 -5.98 14.43 -11.25
CA TYR A 189 -6.52 15.44 -12.15
C TYR A 189 -8.02 15.52 -11.95
N ARG A 190 -8.51 16.67 -11.53
CA ARG A 190 -9.93 16.98 -11.34
C ARG A 190 -10.60 17.36 -12.67
N GLU A 191 -11.93 17.27 -12.74
CA GLU A 191 -12.67 17.70 -13.92
C GLU A 191 -12.61 19.21 -14.19
N ASN A 192 -12.42 20.02 -13.14
CA ASN A 192 -12.24 21.46 -13.26
C ASN A 192 -10.84 21.90 -13.74
N GLY A 193 -9.96 20.95 -14.00
CA GLY A 193 -8.58 21.18 -14.43
C GLY A 193 -7.55 21.32 -13.31
N ASP A 194 -7.95 21.35 -12.04
CA ASP A 194 -7.04 21.38 -10.90
C ASP A 194 -6.28 20.06 -10.76
N VAL A 195 -5.07 20.13 -10.23
CA VAL A 195 -4.23 18.96 -9.96
C VAL A 195 -3.86 18.92 -8.49
N LEU A 196 -4.17 17.80 -7.84
CA LEU A 196 -3.75 17.51 -6.47
C LEU A 196 -2.69 16.41 -6.44
N GLN A 197 -1.96 16.35 -5.33
CA GLN A 197 -1.18 15.16 -5.00
C GLN A 197 -2.14 14.01 -4.68
N ALA A 198 -1.91 12.84 -5.30
CA ALA A 198 -2.90 11.75 -5.31
C ALA A 198 -3.15 11.14 -3.92
N ASP A 199 -2.09 11.02 -3.10
CA ASP A 199 -2.21 10.42 -1.77
C ASP A 199 -2.84 11.42 -0.77
N HIS A 200 -2.64 12.75 -0.99
CA HIS A 200 -3.37 13.78 -0.25
C HIS A 200 -4.87 13.73 -0.58
N ASN A 201 -5.23 13.62 -1.88
CA ASN A 201 -6.62 13.42 -2.29
C ASN A 201 -7.22 12.15 -1.65
N ALA A 202 -6.47 11.05 -1.60
CA ALA A 202 -6.91 9.82 -0.95
C ALA A 202 -7.11 10.00 0.57
N ALA A 203 -6.19 10.68 1.27
CA ALA A 203 -6.29 10.96 2.70
C ALA A 203 -7.53 11.81 3.05
N LEU A 204 -7.86 12.80 2.20
CA LEU A 204 -9.10 13.59 2.33
C LEU A 204 -10.35 12.73 2.16
N ASN A 205 -10.37 11.82 1.17
CA ASN A 205 -11.47 10.88 0.97
C ASN A 205 -11.61 9.88 2.12
N VAL A 206 -10.49 9.43 2.70
CA VAL A 206 -10.48 8.58 3.90
C VAL A 206 -11.09 9.32 5.08
N LEU A 207 -10.75 10.59 5.27
CA LEU A 207 -11.35 11.42 6.31
C LEU A 207 -12.86 11.58 6.10
N ALA A 208 -13.29 11.94 4.90
CA ALA A 208 -14.71 12.10 4.54
C ALA A 208 -15.52 10.81 4.72
N ARG A 209 -14.89 9.64 4.60
CA ARG A 209 -15.54 8.33 4.80
C ARG A 209 -15.96 8.09 6.26
N LEU A 210 -15.41 8.83 7.22
CA LEU A 210 -15.78 8.73 8.63
C LEU A 210 -17.26 9.06 8.86
N ASP A 211 -17.76 10.06 8.14
CA ASP A 211 -19.12 10.58 8.27
C ASP A 211 -20.08 10.06 7.17
N ASP A 212 -19.64 9.09 6.37
CA ASP A 212 -20.44 8.49 5.31
C ASP A 212 -21.43 7.47 5.86
N ASN A 213 -22.70 7.85 5.96
CA ASN A 213 -23.74 7.00 6.54
C ASN A 213 -24.19 5.84 5.61
N GLU A 214 -23.90 5.90 4.31
CA GLU A 214 -24.29 4.88 3.33
C GLU A 214 -23.20 3.82 3.15
N ILE A 215 -21.94 4.18 3.39
CA ILE A 215 -20.80 3.28 3.21
C ILE A 215 -20.14 2.97 4.55
N SER A 216 -20.53 1.84 5.14
CA SER A 216 -19.91 1.33 6.35
C SER A 216 -18.54 0.70 6.06
N ARG A 217 -17.72 0.48 7.10
CA ARG A 217 -16.43 -0.24 7.00
C ARG A 217 -16.55 -1.57 6.23
N PHE A 218 -17.66 -2.28 6.41
CA PHE A 218 -17.86 -3.64 5.89
C PHE A 218 -18.68 -3.71 4.60
N THR A 219 -19.12 -2.57 4.05
CA THR A 219 -19.86 -2.53 2.79
C THR A 219 -19.03 -3.15 1.66
N PRO A 220 -19.55 -4.15 0.92
CA PRO A 220 -18.82 -4.82 -0.15
C PRO A 220 -18.37 -3.85 -1.26
N TYR A 221 -17.22 -4.11 -1.88
CA TYR A 221 -16.65 -3.26 -2.94
C TYR A 221 -17.64 -2.98 -4.10
N SER A 222 -18.42 -3.99 -4.51
CA SER A 222 -19.42 -3.86 -5.57
C SER A 222 -20.58 -2.94 -5.17
N GLU A 223 -21.00 -2.98 -3.91
CA GLU A 223 -22.06 -2.14 -3.37
C GLU A 223 -21.59 -0.69 -3.20
N VAL A 224 -20.38 -0.48 -2.68
CA VAL A 224 -19.76 0.86 -2.65
C VAL A 224 -19.75 1.49 -4.04
N ARG A 225 -19.42 0.70 -5.07
CA ARG A 225 -19.47 1.19 -6.46
C ARG A 225 -20.85 1.65 -6.88
N GLN A 226 -21.88 0.89 -6.54
CA GLN A 226 -23.29 1.24 -6.87
C GLN A 226 -23.73 2.52 -6.18
N ILE A 227 -23.40 2.66 -4.88
CA ILE A 227 -23.70 3.87 -4.10
C ILE A 227 -23.03 5.10 -4.72
N LEU A 228 -21.72 5.00 -5.02
CA LEU A 228 -20.99 6.12 -5.61
C LEU A 228 -21.49 6.50 -7.01
N PHE A 229 -21.90 5.53 -7.82
CA PHE A 229 -22.53 5.82 -9.10
C PHE A 229 -23.92 6.44 -8.95
N ALA A 230 -24.70 6.03 -7.97
CA ALA A 230 -26.01 6.65 -7.69
C ALA A 230 -25.87 8.13 -7.28
N ARG A 231 -24.78 8.48 -6.59
CA ARG A 231 -24.44 9.88 -6.25
C ARG A 231 -24.05 10.71 -7.48
N SER A 232 -23.64 10.08 -8.59
CA SER A 232 -23.12 10.74 -9.80
C SER A 232 -23.86 10.33 -11.06
N PRO A 233 -25.15 10.64 -11.20
CA PRO A 233 -25.98 10.14 -12.32
C PRO A 233 -25.51 10.60 -13.71
N ALA A 234 -24.92 11.79 -13.83
CA ALA A 234 -24.47 12.34 -15.12
C ALA A 234 -23.25 11.61 -15.72
N GLN A 235 -22.41 10.96 -14.91
CA GLN A 235 -21.22 10.23 -15.39
C GLN A 235 -21.50 8.77 -15.75
N LEU A 236 -22.62 8.21 -15.34
CA LEU A 236 -23.03 6.86 -15.76
C LEU A 236 -23.14 6.71 -17.28
N SER A 237 -23.48 7.77 -17.99
CA SER A 237 -23.59 7.78 -19.46
C SER A 237 -22.22 7.73 -20.16
N VAL A 238 -21.24 8.47 -19.67
CA VAL A 238 -19.89 8.57 -20.28
C VAL A 238 -19.05 7.31 -20.01
N ASN A 239 -19.02 6.83 -18.76
CA ASN A 239 -18.26 5.62 -18.41
C ASN A 239 -18.87 4.34 -18.99
N ARG A 240 -20.18 4.30 -19.24
CA ARG A 240 -20.84 3.18 -19.92
C ARG A 240 -20.45 3.10 -21.39
N LEU A 241 -20.24 4.24 -22.04
CA LEU A 241 -19.76 4.32 -23.43
C LEU A 241 -18.28 3.91 -23.54
N GLU A 242 -17.41 4.32 -22.61
CA GLU A 242 -16.00 3.97 -22.63
C GLU A 242 -15.75 2.48 -22.28
N LEU A 243 -16.47 1.92 -21.31
CA LEU A 243 -16.39 0.48 -20.98
C LEU A 243 -16.98 -0.40 -22.09
N GLY A 244 -18.01 0.07 -22.79
CA GLY A 244 -18.58 -0.59 -23.97
C GLY A 244 -17.66 -0.54 -25.18
N ALA A 245 -16.85 0.50 -25.33
CA ALA A 245 -15.87 0.64 -26.41
C ALA A 245 -14.63 -0.24 -26.21
N GLN A 246 -14.15 -0.37 -24.97
CA GLN A 246 -13.02 -1.25 -24.64
C GLN A 246 -13.36 -2.74 -24.72
N ALA A 247 -14.62 -3.12 -24.46
CA ALA A 247 -15.08 -4.51 -24.59
C ALA A 247 -15.28 -4.97 -26.04
N ARG A 248 -15.26 -4.05 -27.02
CA ARG A 248 -15.45 -4.33 -28.45
C ARG A 248 -14.19 -4.29 -29.31
N GLN A 249 -13.01 -4.16 -28.74
CA GLN A 249 -11.78 -4.33 -29.51
C GLN A 249 -11.50 -5.83 -29.68
N PRO A 250 -11.57 -6.39 -30.91
CA PRO A 250 -11.21 -7.77 -31.16
C PRO A 250 -9.70 -7.91 -30.90
N SER A 251 -9.33 -8.96 -30.16
CA SER A 251 -7.95 -9.40 -30.03
C SER A 251 -7.34 -9.52 -31.42
N ALA A 252 -6.40 -8.66 -31.76
CA ALA A 252 -5.59 -8.82 -32.96
C ALA A 252 -4.80 -10.13 -32.83
N ASP A 253 -5.24 -11.12 -33.56
CA ASP A 253 -4.59 -12.40 -33.76
C ASP A 253 -3.18 -12.15 -34.27
N LYS A 254 -2.19 -12.61 -33.53
CA LYS A 254 -0.80 -12.62 -34.00
C LYS A 254 -0.57 -13.97 -34.68
N SER A 255 -0.62 -13.93 -36.01
CA SER A 255 0.03 -14.92 -36.87
C SER A 255 1.54 -14.89 -36.66
#